data_9e796499f8333b7ef5124e8039e71a86
#
_entry.id   9e796499f8333b7ef5124e8039e71a86
#
_cell.length_a   1.000
_cell.length_b   1.000
_cell.length_c   1.000
_cell.angle_alpha   90.00
_cell.angle_beta   90.00
_cell.angle_gamma   90.00
#
_symmetry.space_group_name_H-M   'P 1'
#
loop_
_entity.id
_entity.type
_entity.pdbx_description
1 polymer ?
#
loop_
_entity_poly.entity_id
_entity_poly.type
_entity_poly.pdbx_seq_one_letter_code
_entity_poly.pdbx_strand_id
1 'polypeptide(L)'
;MTGVDCGRTSVLILAAGKAERMGRVKALLPLPLLPGGVACSTLAGLARLYRACGLEDITVVSGFHAALVEEEAAALGLAVVRNLHPEAGMFSSVRAGFAALAKRGGVERIFVQPVDIPLVRPLTVMALLDAADEEKNRNLPASPVLVPAFSGDKGHPPLVGAQCFRRILEHDGRGGLRTALAGLAQRVVDVPDALILEDMDTPVEYERLRGQARWHEALSPDEAHALLRLRRIPEKGLRHARAVGAVAARLAHALEKSRKDRGLAASCCARLAMAGGLLHDICKGEPHHEAAGGKLLESLGLPVMAELVRDHRDLVLPEEVPFAERELVYLADKYCRGDSFVPLEIRFGQKLEQYANDAEACAAITGRLERAQRMEARFARETGILPATLARAALESGEEAA
;
A
#
# COMPACT_ATOMS: atom_id res chain seq x y z
N MET A 1 5.66 -9.01 -16.09
CA MET A 1 6.44 -7.80 -15.79
C MET A 1 7.28 -7.50 -17.01
N THR A 2 6.89 -6.54 -17.84
CA THR A 2 7.76 -5.94 -18.84
C THR A 2 8.85 -5.21 -18.07
N GLY A 3 10.13 -5.53 -18.33
CA GLY A 3 11.25 -4.94 -17.61
C GLY A 3 11.22 -3.42 -17.72
N VAL A 4 10.96 -2.76 -16.59
CA VAL A 4 11.03 -1.30 -16.48
C VAL A 4 12.50 -0.92 -16.71
N ASP A 5 12.75 -0.01 -17.65
CA ASP A 5 14.10 0.48 -17.93
C ASP A 5 14.58 1.40 -16.81
N CYS A 6 15.08 0.80 -15.72
CA CYS A 6 15.62 1.52 -14.56
C CYS A 6 17.03 2.12 -14.84
N GLY A 7 17.65 1.82 -16.02
CA GLY A 7 19.08 1.98 -16.26
C GLY A 7 19.65 3.40 -16.17
N ARG A 8 18.81 4.44 -16.09
CA ARG A 8 19.25 5.85 -15.99
C ARG A 8 18.49 6.65 -14.94
N THR A 9 17.86 5.95 -14.00
CA THR A 9 17.14 6.55 -12.87
C THR A 9 17.95 6.43 -11.60
N SER A 10 18.25 7.56 -10.96
CA SER A 10 18.93 7.63 -9.67
C SER A 10 17.94 7.95 -8.55
N VAL A 11 18.29 7.60 -7.33
CA VAL A 11 17.56 7.96 -6.12
C VAL A 11 18.41 8.88 -5.27
N LEU A 12 17.86 10.01 -4.85
CA LEU A 12 18.50 10.97 -3.97
C LEU A 12 17.74 11.01 -2.64
N ILE A 13 18.31 10.41 -1.59
CA ILE A 13 17.73 10.41 -0.25
C ILE A 13 18.27 11.61 0.52
N LEU A 14 17.40 12.51 0.97
CA LEU A 14 17.75 13.72 1.71
C LEU A 14 17.76 13.44 3.21
N ALA A 15 18.95 13.31 3.81
CA ALA A 15 19.17 12.99 5.23
C ALA A 15 20.03 14.03 5.97
N ALA A 16 20.04 15.28 5.49
CA ALA A 16 20.89 16.35 6.00
C ALA A 16 20.25 17.17 7.14
N GLY A 17 19.05 16.86 7.58
CA GLY A 17 18.27 17.65 8.54
C GLY A 17 18.88 17.68 9.95
N LYS A 18 18.62 18.78 10.68
CA LYS A 18 19.11 19.00 12.06
C LYS A 18 18.35 18.19 13.12
N ALA A 19 17.15 17.71 12.79
CA ALA A 19 16.26 16.92 13.67
C ALA A 19 15.91 17.62 15.00
N GLU A 20 15.78 18.95 15.02
CA GLU A 20 15.57 19.72 16.26
C GLU A 20 14.29 19.32 17.01
N ARG A 21 13.15 19.18 16.29
CA ARG A 21 11.86 18.79 16.90
C ARG A 21 11.82 17.31 17.30
N MET A 22 12.52 16.46 16.56
CA MET A 22 12.61 15.02 16.82
C MET A 22 13.57 14.69 17.96
N GLY A 23 14.64 15.46 18.15
CA GLY A 23 15.71 15.18 19.09
C GLY A 23 16.57 13.97 18.78
N ARG A 24 16.32 13.29 17.67
CA ARG A 24 17.03 12.07 17.20
C ARG A 24 17.23 12.12 15.68
N VAL A 25 18.31 11.52 15.20
CA VAL A 25 18.63 11.46 13.75
C VAL A 25 17.58 10.61 13.02
N LYS A 26 16.73 11.26 12.20
CA LYS A 26 15.61 10.61 11.52
C LYS A 26 16.03 9.42 10.66
N ALA A 27 17.18 9.51 9.96
CA ALA A 27 17.72 8.45 9.13
C ALA A 27 17.98 7.13 9.88
N LEU A 28 18.25 7.22 11.19
CA LEU A 28 18.62 6.09 12.05
C LEU A 28 17.45 5.58 12.92
N LEU A 29 16.28 6.22 12.85
CA LEU A 29 15.13 5.79 13.63
C LEU A 29 14.66 4.39 13.20
N PRO A 30 14.46 3.46 14.14
CA PRO A 30 14.06 2.10 13.81
C PRO A 30 12.56 2.02 13.45
N LEU A 31 12.26 1.48 12.27
CA LEU A 31 10.90 1.17 11.83
C LEU A 31 10.78 -0.33 11.53
N PRO A 32 9.64 -0.97 11.87
CA PRO A 32 9.41 -2.40 11.66
C PRO A 32 9.07 -2.69 10.19
N LEU A 33 10.02 -2.49 9.29
CA LEU A 33 9.88 -2.61 7.82
C LEU A 33 10.46 -3.90 7.25
N LEU A 34 11.09 -4.74 8.07
CA LEU A 34 11.57 -6.05 7.62
C LEU A 34 10.49 -7.13 7.84
N PRO A 35 10.56 -8.26 7.11
CA PRO A 35 9.66 -9.38 7.32
C PRO A 35 9.55 -9.79 8.79
N GLY A 36 8.33 -10.11 9.23
CA GLY A 36 8.06 -10.43 10.64
C GLY A 36 8.08 -9.21 11.58
N GLY A 37 8.06 -7.97 11.04
CA GLY A 37 8.04 -6.75 11.83
C GLY A 37 9.38 -6.42 12.51
N VAL A 38 10.46 -7.00 12.05
CA VAL A 38 11.83 -6.70 12.54
C VAL A 38 12.18 -5.26 12.15
N ALA A 39 12.71 -4.51 13.13
CA ALA A 39 13.08 -3.12 12.91
C ALA A 39 14.40 -2.98 12.14
N CYS A 40 14.44 -2.03 11.21
CA CYS A 40 15.66 -1.52 10.58
C CYS A 40 15.68 0.00 10.64
N SER A 41 16.82 0.63 10.38
CA SER A 41 16.88 2.09 10.27
C SER A 41 15.97 2.59 9.15
N THR A 42 15.45 3.81 9.28
CA THR A 42 14.68 4.48 8.23
C THR A 42 15.43 4.50 6.89
N LEU A 43 16.74 4.78 6.93
CA LEU A 43 17.58 4.78 5.74
C LEU A 43 17.66 3.39 5.10
N ALA A 44 17.84 2.35 5.90
CA ALA A 44 17.84 0.96 5.42
C ALA A 44 16.50 0.57 4.79
N GLY A 45 15.37 0.99 5.40
CA GLY A 45 14.03 0.78 4.85
C GLY A 45 13.86 1.41 3.47
N LEU A 46 14.26 2.67 3.30
CA LEU A 46 14.21 3.37 2.02
C LEU A 46 15.14 2.75 0.97
N ALA A 47 16.38 2.38 1.35
CA ALA A 47 17.29 1.70 0.43
C ALA A 47 16.69 0.38 -0.07
N ARG A 48 16.08 -0.39 0.83
CA ARG A 48 15.40 -1.64 0.50
C ARG A 48 14.21 -1.42 -0.44
N LEU A 49 13.38 -0.39 -0.18
CA LEU A 49 12.27 -0.01 -1.05
C LEU A 49 12.74 0.15 -2.50
N TYR A 50 13.74 1.00 -2.72
CA TYR A 50 14.20 1.32 -4.07
C TYR A 50 14.88 0.12 -4.75
N ARG A 51 15.69 -0.65 -4.03
CA ARG A 51 16.28 -1.90 -4.54
C ARG A 51 15.21 -2.93 -4.93
N ALA A 52 14.15 -3.06 -4.15
CA ALA A 52 13.02 -3.93 -4.50
C ALA A 52 12.30 -3.49 -5.80
N CYS A 53 12.40 -2.20 -6.16
CA CYS A 53 11.93 -1.66 -7.44
C CYS A 53 12.99 -1.70 -8.56
N GLY A 54 14.15 -2.36 -8.35
CA GLY A 54 15.23 -2.47 -9.34
C GLY A 54 16.12 -1.24 -9.46
N LEU A 55 16.06 -0.31 -8.49
CA LEU A 55 16.86 0.92 -8.48
C LEU A 55 18.05 0.76 -7.52
N GLU A 56 19.25 0.53 -8.09
CA GLU A 56 20.49 0.34 -7.33
C GLU A 56 21.31 1.62 -7.15
N ASP A 57 21.08 2.63 -8.01
CA ASP A 57 21.80 3.91 -7.98
C ASP A 57 21.18 4.84 -6.93
N ILE A 58 21.56 4.63 -5.66
CA ILE A 58 21.04 5.35 -4.50
C ILE A 58 22.16 6.22 -3.91
N THR A 59 21.91 7.53 -3.82
CA THR A 59 22.81 8.52 -3.22
C THR A 59 22.13 9.17 -2.02
N VAL A 60 22.81 9.20 -0.89
CA VAL A 60 22.37 9.85 0.35
C VAL A 60 23.02 11.22 0.49
N VAL A 61 22.24 12.25 0.79
CA VAL A 61 22.76 13.58 1.13
C VAL A 61 22.82 13.71 2.65
N SER A 62 24.04 13.75 3.21
CA SER A 62 24.31 14.00 4.62
C SER A 62 24.47 15.49 4.93
N GLY A 63 24.44 15.89 6.21
CA GLY A 63 24.59 17.29 6.62
C GLY A 63 24.87 17.47 8.12
N PHE A 64 23.92 17.94 8.93
CA PHE A 64 24.16 18.23 10.37
C PHE A 64 24.69 17.03 11.15
N HIS A 65 24.22 15.81 10.87
CA HIS A 65 24.65 14.58 11.53
C HIS A 65 25.46 13.69 10.57
N ALA A 66 26.37 14.32 9.78
CA ALA A 66 27.07 13.65 8.68
C ALA A 66 27.75 12.35 9.13
N ALA A 67 28.52 12.35 10.22
CA ALA A 67 29.26 11.15 10.62
C ALA A 67 28.35 9.93 10.81
N LEU A 68 27.23 10.07 11.52
CA LEU A 68 26.29 8.97 11.79
C LEU A 68 25.56 8.51 10.52
N VAL A 69 25.12 9.46 9.68
CA VAL A 69 24.41 9.14 8.43
C VAL A 69 25.33 8.47 7.41
N GLU A 70 26.59 8.91 7.34
CA GLU A 70 27.60 8.37 6.41
C GLU A 70 28.05 6.97 6.84
N GLU A 71 28.17 6.72 8.16
CA GLU A 71 28.45 5.39 8.69
C GLU A 71 27.34 4.39 8.32
N GLU A 72 26.09 4.77 8.54
CA GLU A 72 24.94 3.95 8.16
C GLU A 72 24.87 3.74 6.64
N ALA A 73 25.06 4.79 5.85
CA ALA A 73 25.06 4.69 4.39
C ALA A 73 26.18 3.78 3.88
N ALA A 74 27.38 3.84 4.48
CA ALA A 74 28.49 2.96 4.15
C ALA A 74 28.18 1.49 4.48
N ALA A 75 27.58 1.22 5.64
CA ALA A 75 27.13 -0.13 6.02
C ALA A 75 26.10 -0.70 5.04
N LEU A 76 25.28 0.16 4.43
CA LEU A 76 24.28 -0.19 3.42
C LEU A 76 24.83 -0.22 1.98
N GLY A 77 26.11 0.13 1.76
CA GLY A 77 26.72 0.22 0.45
C GLY A 77 26.16 1.34 -0.44
N LEU A 78 25.72 2.46 0.15
CA LEU A 78 25.13 3.60 -0.53
C LEU A 78 26.18 4.68 -0.83
N ALA A 79 26.03 5.37 -1.97
CA ALA A 79 26.83 6.56 -2.27
C ALA A 79 26.44 7.72 -1.37
N VAL A 80 27.42 8.58 -1.02
CA VAL A 80 27.17 9.72 -0.13
C VAL A 80 27.65 11.02 -0.77
N VAL A 81 26.84 12.06 -0.59
CA VAL A 81 27.18 13.45 -0.89
C VAL A 81 26.99 14.28 0.38
N ARG A 82 28.07 14.89 0.88
CA ARG A 82 27.97 15.78 2.04
C ARG A 82 27.54 17.17 1.61
N ASN A 83 26.43 17.66 2.15
CA ASN A 83 26.08 19.07 2.09
C ASN A 83 26.92 19.84 3.11
N LEU A 84 27.77 20.73 2.63
CA LEU A 84 28.66 21.55 3.47
C LEU A 84 27.96 22.75 4.11
N HIS A 85 26.75 23.07 3.65
CA HIS A 85 25.95 24.21 4.09
C HIS A 85 24.51 23.81 4.43
N PRO A 86 24.30 22.83 5.36
CA PRO A 86 22.97 22.36 5.70
C PRO A 86 22.11 23.44 6.39
N GLU A 87 22.76 24.45 7.02
CA GLU A 87 22.11 25.63 7.61
C GLU A 87 21.37 26.49 6.59
N ALA A 88 21.72 26.41 5.30
CA ALA A 88 21.01 27.09 4.22
C ALA A 88 19.65 26.43 3.85
N GLY A 89 19.20 25.45 4.63
CA GLY A 89 17.90 24.81 4.50
C GLY A 89 17.87 23.59 3.56
N MET A 90 16.72 22.93 3.49
CA MET A 90 16.54 21.66 2.76
C MET A 90 16.98 21.76 1.29
N PHE A 91 16.73 22.88 0.62
CA PHE A 91 17.06 23.03 -0.79
C PHE A 91 18.57 23.00 -1.07
N SER A 92 19.42 23.39 -0.10
CA SER A 92 20.88 23.25 -0.24
C SER A 92 21.28 21.79 -0.40
N SER A 93 20.61 20.87 0.28
CA SER A 93 20.82 19.43 0.16
C SER A 93 20.37 18.89 -1.21
N VAL A 94 19.21 19.34 -1.69
CA VAL A 94 18.74 19.01 -3.05
C VAL A 94 19.82 19.46 -4.07
N ARG A 95 20.27 20.71 -3.99
CA ARG A 95 21.26 21.26 -4.91
C ARG A 95 22.60 20.50 -4.85
N ALA A 96 23.08 20.16 -3.66
CA ALA A 96 24.32 19.36 -3.50
C ALA A 96 24.20 17.99 -4.18
N GLY A 97 23.09 17.27 -3.97
CA GLY A 97 22.83 15.98 -4.60
C GLY A 97 22.71 16.09 -6.12
N PHE A 98 21.94 17.05 -6.64
CA PHE A 98 21.80 17.27 -8.09
C PHE A 98 23.13 17.65 -8.75
N ALA A 99 23.96 18.47 -8.09
CA ALA A 99 25.29 18.84 -8.60
C ALA A 99 26.21 17.61 -8.73
N ALA A 100 26.21 16.74 -7.73
CA ALA A 100 27.02 15.52 -7.76
C ALA A 100 26.54 14.55 -8.86
N LEU A 101 25.25 14.34 -9.00
CA LEU A 101 24.68 13.46 -10.02
C LEU A 101 24.87 14.03 -11.44
N ALA A 102 24.70 15.32 -11.61
CA ALA A 102 24.95 16.00 -12.89
C ALA A 102 26.41 15.92 -13.32
N LYS A 103 27.37 16.06 -12.37
CA LYS A 103 28.80 15.91 -12.62
C LYS A 103 29.18 14.48 -13.03
N ARG A 104 28.53 13.48 -12.44
CA ARG A 104 28.74 12.08 -12.78
C ARG A 104 28.24 11.75 -14.19
N GLY A 105 27.19 12.41 -14.63
CA GLY A 105 26.55 12.19 -15.93
C GLY A 105 25.76 10.88 -16.02
N GLY A 106 25.11 10.67 -17.15
CA GLY A 106 24.36 9.45 -17.44
C GLY A 106 22.99 9.33 -16.75
N VAL A 107 22.58 10.31 -15.94
CA VAL A 107 21.31 10.30 -15.19
C VAL A 107 20.23 11.03 -16.01
N GLU A 108 19.12 10.35 -16.25
CA GLU A 108 17.97 10.91 -16.96
C GLU A 108 16.86 11.36 -16.00
N ARG A 109 16.73 10.70 -14.84
CA ARG A 109 15.67 10.94 -13.87
C ARG A 109 16.20 10.76 -12.45
N ILE A 110 15.67 11.53 -11.49
CA ILE A 110 16.03 11.44 -10.08
C ILE A 110 14.76 11.39 -9.25
N PHE A 111 14.59 10.32 -8.46
CA PHE A 111 13.68 10.34 -7.32
C PHE A 111 14.26 11.23 -6.22
N VAL A 112 13.49 12.20 -5.74
CA VAL A 112 13.88 13.03 -4.61
C VAL A 112 13.11 12.58 -3.37
N GLN A 113 13.77 11.79 -2.53
CA GLN A 113 13.17 11.15 -1.37
C GLN A 113 13.60 11.83 -0.07
N PRO A 114 12.73 12.55 0.63
CA PRO A 114 12.98 12.97 1.99
C PRO A 114 13.03 11.77 2.94
N VAL A 115 14.01 11.75 3.84
CA VAL A 115 14.17 10.63 4.80
C VAL A 115 13.06 10.58 5.85
N ASP A 116 12.33 11.67 6.02
CA ASP A 116 11.21 11.78 6.97
C ASP A 116 9.86 11.33 6.41
N ILE A 117 9.81 10.91 5.16
CA ILE A 117 8.65 10.24 4.54
C ILE A 117 9.03 8.77 4.24
N PRO A 118 9.13 7.93 5.27
CA PRO A 118 9.81 6.64 5.17
C PRO A 118 8.94 5.49 4.69
N LEU A 119 7.61 5.65 4.67
CA LEU A 119 6.68 4.55 4.47
C LEU A 119 6.09 4.49 3.05
N VAL A 120 6.73 5.16 2.08
CA VAL A 120 6.37 5.02 0.66
C VAL A 120 6.40 3.55 0.26
N ARG A 121 5.41 3.10 -0.52
CA ARG A 121 5.30 1.71 -0.97
C ARG A 121 5.94 1.48 -2.34
N PRO A 122 6.37 0.24 -2.65
CA PRO A 122 6.86 -0.12 -3.98
C PRO A 122 5.91 0.25 -5.11
N LEU A 123 4.60 0.08 -4.91
CA LEU A 123 3.59 0.42 -5.91
C LEU A 123 3.64 1.90 -6.37
N THR A 124 3.99 2.82 -5.47
CA THR A 124 4.15 4.26 -5.81
C THR A 124 5.37 4.49 -6.69
N VAL A 125 6.51 3.91 -6.32
CA VAL A 125 7.76 4.01 -7.11
C VAL A 125 7.54 3.42 -8.50
N MET A 126 6.94 2.23 -8.59
CA MET A 126 6.64 1.56 -9.84
C MET A 126 5.66 2.35 -10.71
N ALA A 127 4.59 2.91 -10.13
CA ALA A 127 3.63 3.73 -10.86
C ALA A 127 4.28 4.96 -11.51
N LEU A 128 5.23 5.61 -10.85
CA LEU A 128 5.97 6.74 -11.40
C LEU A 128 6.92 6.31 -12.53
N LEU A 129 7.59 5.16 -12.39
CA LEU A 129 8.43 4.58 -13.44
C LEU A 129 7.59 4.19 -14.67
N ASP A 130 6.49 3.49 -14.46
CA ASP A 130 5.57 3.09 -15.54
C ASP A 130 5.02 4.31 -16.28
N ALA A 131 4.66 5.38 -15.56
CA ALA A 131 4.19 6.62 -16.16
C ALA A 131 5.25 7.31 -17.03
N ALA A 132 6.52 7.29 -16.59
CA ALA A 132 7.64 7.82 -17.37
C ALA A 132 7.96 6.95 -18.61
N ASP A 133 7.87 5.64 -18.48
CA ASP A 133 8.09 4.71 -19.60
C ASP A 133 6.94 4.74 -20.61
N GLU A 134 5.71 4.98 -20.14
CA GLU A 134 4.56 5.22 -21.02
C GLU A 134 4.78 6.43 -21.93
N GLU A 135 5.31 7.54 -21.39
CA GLU A 135 5.66 8.72 -22.20
C GLU A 135 6.70 8.38 -23.28
N LYS A 136 7.76 7.65 -22.91
CA LYS A 136 8.81 7.21 -23.83
C LYS A 136 8.25 6.31 -24.93
N ASN A 137 7.46 5.30 -24.55
CA ASN A 137 6.91 4.32 -25.49
C ASN A 137 5.88 4.91 -26.46
N ARG A 138 5.18 5.98 -26.05
CA ARG A 138 4.23 6.72 -26.89
C ARG A 138 4.86 7.87 -27.67
N ASN A 139 6.19 8.06 -27.59
CA ASN A 139 6.90 9.22 -28.11
C ASN A 139 6.30 10.57 -27.67
N LEU A 140 5.78 10.62 -26.45
CA LEU A 140 5.29 11.86 -25.85
C LEU A 140 6.48 12.66 -25.30
N PRO A 141 6.36 14.01 -25.23
CA PRO A 141 7.35 14.80 -24.53
C PRO A 141 7.46 14.35 -23.08
N ALA A 142 8.70 14.05 -22.63
CA ALA A 142 8.92 13.64 -21.26
C ALA A 142 8.50 14.75 -20.28
N SER A 143 7.65 14.44 -19.34
CA SER A 143 7.24 15.37 -18.30
C SER A 143 8.45 15.76 -17.45
N PRO A 144 8.70 17.06 -17.24
CA PRO A 144 9.79 17.51 -16.39
C PRO A 144 9.74 16.95 -14.97
N VAL A 145 8.53 16.77 -14.45
CA VAL A 145 8.30 16.26 -13.09
C VAL A 145 7.06 15.38 -13.08
N LEU A 146 7.22 14.16 -12.54
CA LEU A 146 6.09 13.31 -12.16
C LEU A 146 5.94 13.36 -10.63
N VAL A 147 4.70 13.56 -10.15
CA VAL A 147 4.42 13.70 -8.73
C VAL A 147 3.34 12.69 -8.34
N PRO A 148 3.57 11.82 -7.34
CA PRO A 148 2.51 10.93 -6.87
C PRO A 148 1.44 11.73 -6.13
N ALA A 149 0.18 11.30 -6.25
CA ALA A 149 -0.93 11.89 -5.50
C ALA A 149 -1.84 10.81 -4.93
N PHE A 150 -2.34 11.04 -3.72
CA PHE A 150 -3.38 10.25 -3.09
C PHE A 150 -4.59 11.15 -2.83
N SER A 151 -5.74 10.76 -3.34
CA SER A 151 -7.01 11.52 -3.21
C SER A 151 -6.90 13.00 -3.62
N GLY A 152 -6.04 13.31 -4.59
CA GLY A 152 -5.81 14.66 -5.10
C GLY A 152 -4.67 15.42 -4.41
N ASP A 153 -4.19 14.96 -3.25
CA ASP A 153 -3.07 15.57 -2.54
C ASP A 153 -1.74 15.02 -3.05
N LYS A 154 -0.86 15.95 -3.48
CA LYS A 154 0.48 15.62 -3.99
C LYS A 154 1.41 15.24 -2.85
N GLY A 155 2.14 14.13 -3.02
CA GLY A 155 3.06 13.60 -2.02
C GLY A 155 4.48 13.38 -2.56
N HIS A 156 5.21 12.50 -1.90
CA HIS A 156 6.59 12.14 -2.18
C HIS A 156 6.72 10.66 -2.54
N PRO A 157 7.79 10.29 -3.27
CA PRO A 157 8.82 11.14 -3.87
C PRO A 157 8.41 11.68 -5.24
N PRO A 158 8.74 12.93 -5.63
CA PRO A 158 8.67 13.33 -7.01
C PRO A 158 9.79 12.65 -7.83
N LEU A 159 9.50 12.34 -9.10
CA LEU A 159 10.48 11.90 -10.09
C LEU A 159 10.80 13.08 -11.02
N VAL A 160 12.04 13.56 -10.97
CA VAL A 160 12.50 14.79 -11.64
C VAL A 160 13.40 14.45 -12.82
N GLY A 161 13.05 14.92 -14.00
CA GLY A 161 13.81 14.69 -15.23
C GLY A 161 15.06 15.56 -15.34
N ALA A 162 16.05 15.09 -16.07
CA ALA A 162 17.33 15.77 -16.27
C ALA A 162 17.21 17.18 -16.87
N GLN A 163 16.15 17.44 -17.64
CA GLN A 163 15.87 18.78 -18.17
C GLN A 163 15.64 19.84 -17.07
N CYS A 164 15.37 19.42 -15.82
CA CYS A 164 15.22 20.32 -14.68
C CYS A 164 16.53 20.63 -13.97
N PHE A 165 17.63 19.90 -14.24
CA PHE A 165 18.88 19.99 -13.47
C PHE A 165 19.44 21.40 -13.45
N ARG A 166 19.59 22.03 -14.63
CA ARG A 166 20.10 23.41 -14.72
C ARG A 166 19.27 24.35 -13.88
N ARG A 167 17.95 24.29 -13.98
CA ARG A 167 17.03 25.15 -13.24
C ARG A 167 17.16 24.98 -11.72
N ILE A 168 17.31 23.74 -11.24
CA ILE A 168 17.52 23.44 -9.81
C ILE A 168 18.87 23.99 -9.34
N LEU A 169 19.95 23.81 -10.13
CA LEU A 169 21.28 24.26 -9.77
C LEU A 169 21.44 25.79 -9.75
N GLU A 170 20.74 26.50 -10.65
CA GLU A 170 20.76 27.98 -10.77
C GLU A 170 19.77 28.66 -9.81
N HIS A 171 18.82 27.95 -9.18
CA HIS A 171 17.80 28.52 -8.32
C HIS A 171 18.39 29.04 -7.00
N ASP A 172 17.91 30.21 -6.53
CA ASP A 172 18.40 30.88 -5.30
C ASP A 172 18.05 30.13 -3.98
N GLY A 173 17.20 29.11 -4.04
CA GLY A 173 16.77 28.29 -2.92
C GLY A 173 15.52 28.78 -2.17
N ARG A 174 15.03 29.99 -2.47
CA ARG A 174 13.83 30.52 -1.81
C ARG A 174 12.59 29.71 -2.18
N GLY A 175 11.83 29.28 -1.16
CA GLY A 175 10.63 28.45 -1.35
C GLY A 175 10.92 26.99 -1.74
N GLY A 176 12.20 26.55 -1.74
CA GLY A 176 12.61 25.18 -1.89
C GLY A 176 12.40 24.58 -3.29
N LEU A 177 12.39 23.24 -3.36
CA LEU A 177 12.24 22.50 -4.61
C LEU A 177 10.90 22.81 -5.32
N ARG A 178 9.83 22.99 -4.55
CA ARG A 178 8.51 23.36 -5.08
C ARG A 178 8.59 24.62 -5.94
N THR A 179 9.26 25.65 -5.45
CA THR A 179 9.42 26.94 -6.16
C THR A 179 10.40 26.81 -7.33
N ALA A 180 11.47 26.07 -7.16
CA ALA A 180 12.42 25.79 -8.25
C ALA A 180 11.74 25.09 -9.44
N LEU A 181 10.75 24.25 -9.19
CA LEU A 181 9.98 23.54 -10.21
C LEU A 181 8.67 24.26 -10.61
N ALA A 182 8.36 25.42 -10.00
CA ALA A 182 7.16 26.17 -10.34
C ALA A 182 7.18 26.63 -11.81
N GLY A 183 6.00 26.55 -12.46
CA GLY A 183 5.85 26.89 -13.88
C GLY A 183 6.34 25.82 -14.86
N LEU A 184 6.93 24.71 -14.40
CA LEU A 184 7.16 23.54 -15.23
C LEU A 184 5.90 22.67 -15.29
N ALA A 185 5.69 21.99 -16.41
CA ALA A 185 4.65 20.99 -16.53
C ALA A 185 4.90 19.88 -15.51
N GLN A 186 3.87 19.52 -14.75
CA GLN A 186 3.90 18.42 -13.80
C GLN A 186 2.83 17.41 -14.19
N ARG A 187 3.21 16.16 -14.37
CA ARG A 187 2.26 15.08 -14.49
C ARG A 187 1.97 14.51 -13.11
N VAL A 188 0.72 14.58 -12.69
CA VAL A 188 0.25 13.95 -11.46
C VAL A 188 -0.05 12.49 -11.76
N VAL A 189 0.44 11.59 -10.92
CA VAL A 189 0.23 10.14 -11.00
C VAL A 189 -0.54 9.72 -9.75
N ASP A 190 -1.82 9.38 -9.92
CA ASP A 190 -2.63 8.90 -8.80
C ASP A 190 -2.15 7.51 -8.36
N VAL A 191 -1.95 7.35 -7.05
CA VAL A 191 -1.49 6.11 -6.42
C VAL A 191 -2.36 5.74 -5.23
N PRO A 192 -2.57 4.44 -4.93
CA PRO A 192 -3.33 4.00 -3.76
C PRO A 192 -2.42 3.90 -2.53
N ASP A 193 -1.74 4.99 -2.19
CA ASP A 193 -0.72 5.04 -1.13
C ASP A 193 -0.83 6.37 -0.36
N ALA A 194 -1.57 6.35 0.75
CA ALA A 194 -1.71 7.52 1.61
C ALA A 194 -0.40 7.89 2.34
N LEU A 195 0.50 6.93 2.48
CA LEU A 195 1.76 7.10 3.22
C LEU A 195 2.76 8.03 2.51
N ILE A 196 2.51 8.38 1.25
CA ILE A 196 3.27 9.40 0.52
C ILE A 196 3.11 10.82 1.10
N LEU A 197 2.09 11.02 1.95
CA LEU A 197 1.75 12.29 2.60
C LEU A 197 2.23 12.36 4.05
N GLU A 198 2.72 11.25 4.61
CA GLU A 198 2.98 11.08 6.02
C GLU A 198 4.46 11.32 6.35
N ASP A 199 4.73 12.39 7.11
CA ASP A 199 6.07 12.71 7.59
C ASP A 199 6.27 12.39 9.09
N MET A 200 7.53 12.38 9.55
CA MET A 200 7.90 12.18 10.95
C MET A 200 8.80 13.32 11.45
N ASP A 201 8.21 14.44 11.74
CA ASP A 201 8.94 15.62 12.24
C ASP A 201 9.09 15.67 13.76
N THR A 202 8.18 15.00 14.48
CA THR A 202 8.10 14.98 15.95
C THR A 202 8.08 13.53 16.49
N PRO A 203 8.42 13.32 17.78
CA PRO A 203 8.30 12.01 18.41
C PRO A 203 6.89 11.40 18.33
N VAL A 204 5.85 12.23 18.38
CA VAL A 204 4.44 11.77 18.27
C VAL A 204 4.15 11.23 16.87
N GLU A 205 4.55 11.95 15.83
CA GLU A 205 4.42 11.51 14.44
C GLU A 205 5.23 10.23 14.17
N TYR A 206 6.45 10.15 14.73
CA TYR A 206 7.26 8.94 14.64
C TYR A 206 6.56 7.71 15.26
N GLU A 207 6.00 7.83 16.47
CA GLU A 207 5.29 6.71 17.10
C GLU A 207 4.03 6.32 16.29
N ARG A 208 3.33 7.30 15.73
CA ARG A 208 2.21 7.04 14.82
C ARG A 208 2.65 6.25 13.59
N LEU A 209 3.70 6.72 12.90
CA LEU A 209 4.26 6.04 11.73
C LEU A 209 4.84 4.65 12.07
N ARG A 210 5.45 4.50 13.24
CA ARG A 210 5.93 3.19 13.72
C ARG A 210 4.78 2.19 13.89
N GLY A 211 3.62 2.66 14.33
CA GLY A 211 2.40 1.86 14.37
C GLY A 211 1.89 1.48 12.97
N GLN A 212 1.92 2.42 12.03
CA GLN A 212 1.50 2.20 10.63
C GLN A 212 2.46 1.28 9.86
N ALA A 213 3.76 1.34 10.15
CA ALA A 213 4.77 0.52 9.48
C ALA A 213 4.52 -0.99 9.59
N ARG A 214 3.83 -1.43 10.66
CA ARG A 214 3.41 -2.84 10.82
C ARG A 214 2.42 -3.30 9.74
N TRP A 215 1.71 -2.35 9.13
CA TRP A 215 0.71 -2.58 8.08
C TRP A 215 1.17 -2.10 6.71
N HIS A 216 2.49 -1.90 6.55
CA HIS A 216 3.06 -1.37 5.31
C HIS A 216 2.76 -2.24 4.08
N GLU A 217 2.65 -3.55 4.27
CA GLU A 217 2.31 -4.54 3.23
C GLU A 217 0.79 -4.73 3.04
N ALA A 218 -0.02 -3.92 3.72
CA ALA A 218 -1.48 -3.93 3.62
C ALA A 218 -2.00 -2.55 3.21
N LEU A 219 -3.18 -2.50 2.63
CA LEU A 219 -3.88 -1.25 2.32
C LEU A 219 -4.92 -0.94 3.40
N SER A 220 -5.11 0.34 3.67
CA SER A 220 -6.30 0.83 4.36
C SER A 220 -7.54 0.70 3.46
N PRO A 221 -8.76 0.80 4.01
CA PRO A 221 -9.98 0.83 3.19
C PRO A 221 -9.98 1.93 2.12
N ASP A 222 -9.48 3.13 2.45
CA ASP A 222 -9.41 4.26 1.51
C ASP A 222 -8.42 3.99 0.37
N GLU A 223 -7.27 3.40 0.69
CA GLU A 223 -6.29 2.99 -0.31
C GLU A 223 -6.81 1.84 -1.19
N ALA A 224 -7.53 0.88 -0.60
CA ALA A 224 -8.20 -0.18 -1.35
C ALA A 224 -9.25 0.39 -2.31
N HIS A 225 -10.04 1.37 -1.87
CA HIS A 225 -10.98 2.10 -2.72
C HIS A 225 -10.28 2.85 -3.87
N ALA A 226 -9.18 3.54 -3.56
CA ALA A 226 -8.37 4.24 -4.57
C ALA A 226 -7.85 3.24 -5.62
N LEU A 227 -7.35 2.07 -5.19
CA LEU A 227 -6.90 1.02 -6.11
C LEU A 227 -8.01 0.51 -7.02
N LEU A 228 -9.22 0.28 -6.49
CA LEU A 228 -10.38 -0.15 -7.30
C LEU A 228 -10.75 0.91 -8.34
N ARG A 229 -10.70 2.20 -8.00
CA ARG A 229 -10.93 3.31 -8.94
C ARG A 229 -9.87 3.36 -10.05
N LEU A 230 -8.59 3.24 -9.68
CA LEU A 230 -7.48 3.20 -10.64
C LEU A 230 -7.60 2.01 -11.61
N ARG A 231 -8.10 0.87 -11.12
CA ARG A 231 -8.43 -0.32 -11.93
C ARG A 231 -9.72 -0.17 -12.73
N ARG A 232 -10.42 0.96 -12.61
CA ARG A 232 -11.67 1.26 -13.31
C ARG A 232 -12.74 0.19 -13.10
N ILE A 233 -12.84 -0.34 -11.87
CA ILE A 233 -13.88 -1.31 -11.53
C ILE A 233 -15.26 -0.66 -11.75
N PRO A 234 -16.18 -1.33 -12.49
CA PRO A 234 -17.51 -0.78 -12.74
C PRO A 234 -18.30 -0.54 -11.44
N GLU A 235 -19.20 0.45 -11.43
CA GLU A 235 -19.96 0.84 -10.23
C GLU A 235 -20.70 -0.34 -9.56
N LYS A 236 -21.24 -1.26 -10.36
CA LYS A 236 -21.84 -2.51 -9.82
C LYS A 236 -20.82 -3.32 -9.01
N GLY A 237 -19.56 -3.41 -9.46
CA GLY A 237 -18.47 -4.07 -8.76
C GLY A 237 -18.08 -3.31 -7.50
N LEU A 238 -18.02 -1.98 -7.57
CA LEU A 238 -17.71 -1.12 -6.41
C LEU A 238 -18.77 -1.25 -5.30
N ARG A 239 -20.07 -1.29 -5.65
CA ARG A 239 -21.13 -1.52 -4.66
C ARG A 239 -21.01 -2.86 -3.98
N HIS A 240 -20.75 -3.94 -4.76
CA HIS A 240 -20.51 -5.26 -4.18
C HIS A 240 -19.27 -5.29 -3.27
N ALA A 241 -18.19 -4.69 -3.69
CA ALA A 241 -16.95 -4.60 -2.92
C ALA A 241 -17.17 -3.90 -1.57
N ARG A 242 -17.89 -2.75 -1.58
CA ARG A 242 -18.27 -2.03 -0.34
C ARG A 242 -19.13 -2.91 0.58
N ALA A 243 -20.13 -3.58 0.04
CA ALA A 243 -20.99 -4.47 0.80
C ALA A 243 -20.20 -5.59 1.48
N VAL A 244 -19.33 -6.28 0.73
CA VAL A 244 -18.47 -7.35 1.28
C VAL A 244 -17.49 -6.79 2.32
N GLY A 245 -16.88 -5.63 2.06
CA GLY A 245 -16.00 -4.95 3.01
C GLY A 245 -16.71 -4.60 4.33
N ALA A 246 -17.89 -4.01 4.26
CA ALA A 246 -18.68 -3.64 5.44
C ALA A 246 -19.07 -4.87 6.28
N VAL A 247 -19.52 -5.95 5.62
CA VAL A 247 -19.85 -7.21 6.30
C VAL A 247 -18.61 -7.82 6.95
N ALA A 248 -17.48 -7.90 6.23
CA ALA A 248 -16.24 -8.47 6.75
C ALA A 248 -15.74 -7.68 7.99
N ALA A 249 -15.77 -6.36 7.95
CA ALA A 249 -15.43 -5.50 9.08
C ALA A 249 -16.34 -5.74 10.29
N ARG A 250 -17.64 -5.88 10.07
CA ARG A 250 -18.62 -6.12 11.15
C ARG A 250 -18.40 -7.48 11.82
N LEU A 251 -18.09 -8.51 11.02
CA LEU A 251 -17.76 -9.83 11.53
C LEU A 251 -16.45 -9.79 12.34
N ALA A 252 -15.41 -9.11 11.83
CA ALA A 252 -14.14 -8.95 12.53
C ALA A 252 -14.32 -8.24 13.88
N HIS A 253 -15.09 -7.17 13.93
CA HIS A 253 -15.39 -6.43 15.15
C HIS A 253 -16.08 -7.31 16.23
N ALA A 254 -17.04 -8.11 15.81
CA ALA A 254 -17.74 -9.02 16.73
C ALA A 254 -16.78 -10.08 17.30
N LEU A 255 -15.89 -10.61 16.46
CA LEU A 255 -14.90 -11.60 16.87
C LEU A 255 -13.84 -10.99 17.82
N GLU A 256 -13.30 -9.81 17.48
CA GLU A 256 -12.36 -9.08 18.34
C GLU A 256 -12.97 -8.80 19.73
N LYS A 257 -14.22 -8.30 19.76
CA LYS A 257 -14.94 -8.03 21.00
C LYS A 257 -15.08 -9.31 21.84
N SER A 258 -15.57 -10.40 21.26
CA SER A 258 -15.73 -11.67 21.96
C SER A 258 -14.40 -12.21 22.50
N ARG A 259 -13.31 -12.12 21.75
CA ARG A 259 -11.98 -12.54 22.19
C ARG A 259 -11.46 -11.66 23.32
N LYS A 260 -11.61 -10.34 23.22
CA LYS A 260 -11.23 -9.39 24.28
C LYS A 260 -12.00 -9.67 25.58
N ASP A 261 -13.31 -9.89 25.49
CA ASP A 261 -14.15 -10.19 26.66
C ASP A 261 -13.74 -11.49 27.37
N ARG A 262 -13.10 -12.42 26.64
CA ARG A 262 -12.51 -13.66 27.17
C ARG A 262 -11.03 -13.56 27.55
N GLY A 263 -10.41 -12.38 27.45
CA GLY A 263 -8.98 -12.18 27.75
C GLY A 263 -8.03 -12.82 26.72
N LEU A 264 -8.50 -13.12 25.50
CA LEU A 264 -7.71 -13.69 24.43
C LEU A 264 -7.10 -12.59 23.54
N ALA A 265 -5.96 -12.89 22.94
CA ALA A 265 -5.36 -11.99 21.95
C ALA A 265 -6.27 -11.79 20.73
N ALA A 266 -6.24 -10.60 20.13
CA ALA A 266 -6.90 -10.36 18.86
C ALA A 266 -6.32 -11.28 17.79
N SER A 267 -7.18 -11.84 16.93
CA SER A 267 -6.78 -12.69 15.80
C SER A 267 -7.03 -12.04 14.45
N CYS A 268 -7.74 -10.92 14.40
CA CYS A 268 -8.09 -10.21 13.19
C CYS A 268 -8.15 -8.70 13.44
N CYS A 269 -8.18 -7.94 12.37
CA CYS A 269 -8.31 -6.48 12.37
C CYS A 269 -9.47 -6.08 11.45
N ALA A 270 -10.45 -5.36 11.98
CA ALA A 270 -11.64 -4.96 11.22
C ALA A 270 -11.31 -4.10 9.99
N ARG A 271 -10.32 -3.21 10.08
CA ARG A 271 -9.86 -2.40 8.94
C ARG A 271 -9.25 -3.26 7.84
N LEU A 272 -8.45 -4.27 8.21
CA LEU A 272 -7.83 -5.18 7.25
C LEU A 272 -8.88 -6.10 6.60
N ALA A 273 -9.83 -6.62 7.37
CA ALA A 273 -10.95 -7.39 6.86
C ALA A 273 -11.79 -6.56 5.85
N MET A 274 -12.04 -5.27 6.16
CA MET A 274 -12.73 -4.35 5.24
C MET A 274 -11.96 -4.17 3.93
N ALA A 275 -10.65 -3.89 4.00
CA ALA A 275 -9.82 -3.72 2.82
C ALA A 275 -9.75 -5.01 1.97
N GLY A 276 -9.64 -6.18 2.63
CA GLY A 276 -9.71 -7.48 1.97
C GLY A 276 -11.04 -7.70 1.26
N GLY A 277 -12.15 -7.37 1.92
CA GLY A 277 -13.49 -7.44 1.34
C GLY A 277 -13.68 -6.50 0.15
N LEU A 278 -13.11 -5.29 0.20
CA LEU A 278 -13.10 -4.37 -0.94
C LEU A 278 -12.36 -4.97 -2.15
N LEU A 279 -11.23 -5.63 -1.94
CA LEU A 279 -10.35 -6.10 -3.00
C LEU A 279 -10.61 -7.53 -3.47
N HIS A 280 -11.48 -8.32 -2.80
CA HIS A 280 -11.64 -9.75 -3.07
C HIS A 280 -11.91 -10.09 -4.53
N ASP A 281 -12.66 -9.24 -5.24
CA ASP A 281 -13.06 -9.41 -6.64
C ASP A 281 -12.30 -8.45 -7.61
N ILE A 282 -11.11 -7.96 -7.24
CA ILE A 282 -10.36 -6.94 -8.02
C ILE A 282 -10.04 -7.36 -9.46
N CYS A 283 -9.91 -8.66 -9.73
CA CYS A 283 -9.71 -9.24 -11.06
C CYS A 283 -10.98 -9.93 -11.59
N LYS A 284 -12.17 -9.55 -11.12
CA LYS A 284 -13.43 -10.16 -11.57
C LYS A 284 -13.61 -10.03 -13.07
N GLY A 285 -13.89 -11.18 -13.72
CA GLY A 285 -13.99 -11.29 -15.17
C GLY A 285 -12.80 -12.00 -15.81
N GLU A 286 -11.69 -12.16 -15.09
CA GLU A 286 -10.56 -12.98 -15.50
C GLU A 286 -10.77 -14.46 -15.12
N PRO A 287 -10.22 -15.41 -15.89
CA PRO A 287 -10.18 -16.82 -15.47
C PRO A 287 -9.45 -16.95 -14.13
N HIS A 288 -10.03 -17.71 -13.19
CA HIS A 288 -9.47 -17.87 -11.83
C HIS A 288 -9.18 -16.51 -11.17
N HIS A 289 -10.17 -15.59 -11.22
CA HIS A 289 -10.03 -14.19 -10.77
C HIS A 289 -9.52 -14.05 -9.33
N GLU A 290 -9.80 -15.01 -8.44
CA GLU A 290 -9.28 -15.07 -7.08
C GLU A 290 -7.75 -15.21 -7.06
N ALA A 291 -7.20 -16.15 -7.83
CA ALA A 291 -5.76 -16.35 -7.96
C ALA A 291 -5.10 -15.20 -8.76
N ALA A 292 -5.79 -14.66 -9.77
CA ALA A 292 -5.33 -13.49 -10.53
C ALA A 292 -5.25 -12.25 -9.64
N GLY A 293 -6.26 -12.03 -8.78
CA GLY A 293 -6.26 -10.95 -7.78
C GLY A 293 -5.11 -11.07 -6.80
N GLY A 294 -4.84 -12.27 -6.27
CA GLY A 294 -3.69 -12.54 -5.42
C GLY A 294 -2.37 -12.20 -6.10
N LYS A 295 -2.14 -12.68 -7.33
CA LYS A 295 -0.94 -12.38 -8.12
C LYS A 295 -0.77 -10.89 -8.41
N LEU A 296 -1.85 -10.19 -8.74
CA LEU A 296 -1.82 -8.75 -8.94
C LEU A 296 -1.34 -8.04 -7.68
N LEU A 297 -1.93 -8.33 -6.52
CA LEU A 297 -1.59 -7.69 -5.26
C LEU A 297 -0.15 -8.02 -4.82
N GLU A 298 0.33 -9.24 -5.04
CA GLU A 298 1.75 -9.58 -4.86
C GLU A 298 2.67 -8.73 -5.74
N SER A 299 2.32 -8.56 -7.01
CA SER A 299 3.12 -7.75 -7.95
C SER A 299 3.16 -6.26 -7.58
N LEU A 300 2.19 -5.80 -6.81
CA LEU A 300 2.13 -4.44 -6.24
C LEU A 300 2.89 -4.32 -4.91
N GLY A 301 3.51 -5.39 -4.41
CA GLY A 301 4.18 -5.41 -3.11
C GLY A 301 3.22 -5.45 -1.92
N LEU A 302 2.06 -6.05 -2.08
CA LEU A 302 0.99 -6.16 -1.09
C LEU A 302 0.69 -7.63 -0.73
N PRO A 303 1.66 -8.40 -0.22
CA PRO A 303 1.50 -9.84 0.02
C PRO A 303 0.40 -10.14 1.05
N VAL A 304 0.23 -9.31 2.07
CA VAL A 304 -0.85 -9.46 3.06
C VAL A 304 -2.21 -9.37 2.38
N MET A 305 -2.43 -8.41 1.49
CA MET A 305 -3.69 -8.30 0.74
C MET A 305 -3.88 -9.46 -0.23
N ALA A 306 -2.80 -9.96 -0.83
CA ALA A 306 -2.85 -11.10 -1.73
C ALA A 306 -3.36 -12.37 -1.04
N GLU A 307 -2.95 -12.61 0.20
CA GLU A 307 -3.44 -13.75 1.00
C GLU A 307 -4.93 -13.66 1.32
N LEU A 308 -5.45 -12.46 1.58
CA LEU A 308 -6.87 -12.26 1.87
C LEU A 308 -7.78 -12.55 0.68
N VAL A 309 -7.25 -12.35 -0.53
CA VAL A 309 -8.03 -12.37 -1.79
C VAL A 309 -7.93 -13.71 -2.51
N ARG A 310 -6.79 -14.38 -2.46
CA ARG A 310 -6.40 -15.51 -3.33
C ARG A 310 -7.35 -16.72 -3.28
N ASP A 311 -8.04 -16.96 -2.14
CA ASP A 311 -8.84 -18.16 -1.91
C ASP A 311 -10.30 -17.86 -1.54
N HIS A 312 -10.79 -16.64 -1.71
CA HIS A 312 -12.11 -16.20 -1.24
C HIS A 312 -13.29 -16.98 -1.87
N ARG A 313 -13.05 -17.74 -2.92
CA ARG A 313 -14.10 -18.52 -3.59
C ARG A 313 -14.41 -19.83 -2.87
N ASP A 314 -13.38 -20.52 -2.38
CA ASP A 314 -13.50 -21.81 -1.67
C ASP A 314 -12.39 -21.94 -0.63
N LEU A 315 -12.76 -22.06 0.63
CA LEU A 315 -11.85 -22.03 1.76
C LEU A 315 -12.17 -23.14 2.75
N VAL A 316 -11.13 -23.81 3.23
CA VAL A 316 -11.21 -24.78 4.33
C VAL A 316 -10.52 -24.19 5.55
N LEU A 317 -11.24 -24.11 6.67
CA LEU A 317 -10.68 -23.70 7.95
C LEU A 317 -10.66 -24.90 8.91
N PRO A 318 -9.48 -25.44 9.28
CA PRO A 318 -9.36 -26.46 10.32
C PRO A 318 -9.88 -25.95 11.67
N GLU A 319 -10.42 -26.84 12.50
CA GLU A 319 -11.03 -26.48 13.80
C GLU A 319 -10.01 -25.82 14.77
N GLU A 320 -8.74 -26.21 14.69
CA GLU A 320 -7.68 -25.72 15.58
C GLU A 320 -7.14 -24.32 15.16
N VAL A 321 -7.40 -23.92 13.91
CA VAL A 321 -6.89 -22.63 13.39
C VAL A 321 -7.88 -21.51 13.74
N PRO A 322 -7.45 -20.45 14.43
CA PRO A 322 -8.36 -19.32 14.73
C PRO A 322 -8.82 -18.61 13.45
N PHE A 323 -9.97 -17.97 13.51
CA PHE A 323 -10.39 -17.07 12.44
C PHE A 323 -9.37 -15.94 12.25
N ALA A 324 -9.08 -15.66 10.98
CA ALA A 324 -8.38 -14.46 10.51
C ALA A 324 -9.26 -13.72 9.50
N GLU A 325 -8.76 -12.62 8.97
CA GLU A 325 -9.50 -11.76 8.03
C GLU A 325 -9.93 -12.52 6.77
N ARG A 326 -9.11 -13.46 6.30
CA ARG A 326 -9.39 -14.26 5.09
C ARG A 326 -10.70 -15.03 5.20
N GLU A 327 -10.95 -15.69 6.32
CA GLU A 327 -12.18 -16.45 6.59
C GLU A 327 -13.38 -15.51 6.71
N LEU A 328 -13.17 -14.32 7.27
CA LEU A 328 -14.23 -13.32 7.40
C LEU A 328 -14.61 -12.71 6.05
N VAL A 329 -13.63 -12.45 5.17
CA VAL A 329 -13.87 -12.02 3.77
C VAL A 329 -14.62 -13.10 3.00
N TYR A 330 -14.23 -14.37 3.16
CA TYR A 330 -14.92 -15.50 2.54
C TYR A 330 -16.40 -15.54 2.96
N LEU A 331 -16.69 -15.51 4.26
CA LEU A 331 -18.08 -15.52 4.77
C LEU A 331 -18.86 -14.29 4.28
N ALA A 332 -18.26 -13.11 4.35
CA ALA A 332 -18.89 -11.86 3.93
C ALA A 332 -19.34 -11.93 2.45
N ASP A 333 -18.49 -12.41 1.55
CA ASP A 333 -18.90 -12.59 0.15
C ASP A 333 -20.10 -13.52 0.03
N LYS A 334 -20.19 -14.60 0.84
CA LYS A 334 -21.29 -15.54 0.74
C LYS A 334 -22.64 -14.95 1.19
N TYR A 335 -22.64 -13.90 2.04
CA TYR A 335 -23.83 -13.17 2.45
C TYR A 335 -24.22 -12.01 1.52
N CYS A 336 -23.38 -11.65 0.54
CA CYS A 336 -23.62 -10.51 -0.35
C CYS A 336 -24.00 -10.96 -1.78
N ARG A 337 -25.11 -10.45 -2.29
CA ARG A 337 -25.46 -10.50 -3.72
C ARG A 337 -25.58 -9.07 -4.26
N GLY A 338 -24.59 -8.63 -5.03
CA GLY A 338 -24.45 -7.19 -5.27
C GLY A 338 -24.21 -6.48 -3.94
N ASP A 339 -25.08 -5.56 -3.58
CA ASP A 339 -25.07 -4.79 -2.33
C ASP A 339 -26.17 -5.24 -1.34
N SER A 340 -26.83 -6.37 -1.58
CA SER A 340 -27.95 -6.85 -0.78
C SER A 340 -27.59 -8.13 -0.03
N PHE A 341 -28.18 -8.31 1.16
CA PHE A 341 -28.04 -9.52 1.97
C PHE A 341 -28.76 -10.71 1.33
N VAL A 342 -28.13 -11.88 1.36
CA VAL A 342 -28.71 -13.16 0.98
C VAL A 342 -28.27 -14.27 1.95
N PRO A 343 -29.22 -15.07 2.53
CA PRO A 343 -28.87 -16.24 3.32
C PRO A 343 -28.11 -17.29 2.51
N LEU A 344 -27.22 -18.06 3.16
CA LEU A 344 -26.41 -19.11 2.50
C LEU A 344 -27.29 -20.09 1.73
N GLU A 345 -28.37 -20.59 2.34
CA GLU A 345 -29.28 -21.56 1.75
C GLU A 345 -29.92 -21.06 0.46
N ILE A 346 -30.34 -19.79 0.45
CA ILE A 346 -30.93 -19.16 -0.73
C ILE A 346 -29.86 -18.98 -1.82
N ARG A 347 -28.66 -18.47 -1.45
CA ARG A 347 -27.57 -18.26 -2.43
C ARG A 347 -27.14 -19.56 -3.11
N PHE A 348 -26.92 -20.62 -2.33
CA PHE A 348 -26.46 -21.90 -2.86
C PHE A 348 -27.60 -22.70 -3.48
N GLY A 349 -28.85 -22.63 -2.94
CA GLY A 349 -30.04 -23.28 -3.50
C GLY A 349 -30.30 -22.85 -4.95
N GLN A 350 -30.25 -21.55 -5.23
CA GLN A 350 -30.40 -21.03 -6.59
C GLN A 350 -29.30 -21.51 -7.55
N LYS A 351 -28.08 -21.71 -7.05
CA LYS A 351 -27.02 -22.29 -7.87
C LYS A 351 -27.25 -23.78 -8.12
N LEU A 352 -27.72 -24.53 -7.15
CA LEU A 352 -28.08 -25.94 -7.32
C LEU A 352 -29.19 -26.12 -8.36
N GLU A 353 -30.20 -25.24 -8.35
CA GLU A 353 -31.26 -25.22 -9.36
C GLU A 353 -30.70 -24.92 -10.76
N GLN A 354 -29.80 -23.93 -10.88
CA GLN A 354 -29.17 -23.56 -12.15
C GLN A 354 -28.34 -24.70 -12.76
N TYR A 355 -27.68 -25.50 -11.94
CA TYR A 355 -26.81 -26.60 -12.36
C TYR A 355 -27.43 -28.00 -12.09
N ALA A 356 -28.76 -28.10 -11.97
CA ALA A 356 -29.47 -29.33 -11.59
C ALA A 356 -29.14 -30.55 -12.50
N ASN A 357 -28.78 -30.31 -13.76
CA ASN A 357 -28.42 -31.34 -14.74
C ASN A 357 -26.92 -31.72 -14.73
N ASP A 358 -26.11 -31.10 -13.88
CA ASP A 358 -24.67 -31.35 -13.75
C ASP A 358 -24.36 -31.86 -12.34
N ALA A 359 -24.22 -33.18 -12.22
CA ALA A 359 -23.98 -33.85 -10.93
C ALA A 359 -22.66 -33.44 -10.27
N GLU A 360 -21.62 -33.21 -11.06
CA GLU A 360 -20.29 -32.78 -10.54
C GLU A 360 -20.36 -31.34 -10.01
N ALA A 361 -20.98 -30.43 -10.77
CA ALA A 361 -21.22 -29.08 -10.32
C ALA A 361 -22.09 -29.03 -9.05
N CYS A 362 -23.17 -29.84 -8.99
CA CYS A 362 -24.03 -29.93 -7.81
C CYS A 362 -23.24 -30.43 -6.58
N ALA A 363 -22.42 -31.46 -6.71
CA ALA A 363 -21.59 -31.96 -5.63
C ALA A 363 -20.59 -30.87 -5.11
N ALA A 364 -19.94 -30.16 -6.04
CA ALA A 364 -19.03 -29.08 -5.69
C ALA A 364 -19.75 -27.90 -4.99
N ILE A 365 -20.97 -27.54 -5.42
CA ILE A 365 -21.78 -26.47 -4.81
C ILE A 365 -22.23 -26.90 -3.39
N THR A 366 -22.69 -28.15 -3.23
CA THR A 366 -23.09 -28.70 -1.93
C THR A 366 -21.91 -28.71 -0.94
N GLY A 367 -20.73 -29.17 -1.37
CA GLY A 367 -19.54 -29.14 -0.52
C GLY A 367 -19.13 -27.74 -0.08
N ARG A 368 -19.30 -26.71 -0.95
CA ARG A 368 -19.05 -25.31 -0.56
C ARG A 368 -20.09 -24.79 0.43
N LEU A 369 -21.37 -25.15 0.28
CA LEU A 369 -22.40 -24.80 1.25
C LEU A 369 -22.09 -25.39 2.62
N GLU A 370 -21.76 -26.67 2.69
CA GLU A 370 -21.40 -27.35 3.95
C GLU A 370 -20.19 -26.70 4.64
N ARG A 371 -19.16 -26.29 3.87
CA ARG A 371 -18.01 -25.58 4.41
C ARG A 371 -18.39 -24.22 4.97
N ALA A 372 -19.21 -23.46 4.24
CA ALA A 372 -19.70 -22.16 4.69
C ALA A 372 -20.56 -22.30 5.97
N GLN A 373 -21.46 -23.27 6.03
CA GLN A 373 -22.29 -23.55 7.23
C GLN A 373 -21.46 -23.98 8.44
N ARG A 374 -20.42 -24.83 8.26
CA ARG A 374 -19.49 -25.16 9.34
C ARG A 374 -18.79 -23.92 9.89
N MET A 375 -18.36 -23.02 9.00
CA MET A 375 -17.69 -21.78 9.37
C MET A 375 -18.66 -20.82 10.07
N GLU A 376 -19.91 -20.70 9.60
CA GLU A 376 -21.00 -19.96 10.24
C GLU A 376 -21.27 -20.46 11.66
N ALA A 377 -21.45 -21.78 11.83
CA ALA A 377 -21.69 -22.40 13.13
C ALA A 377 -20.52 -22.19 14.10
N ARG A 378 -19.29 -22.28 13.60
CA ARG A 378 -18.10 -22.02 14.41
C ARG A 378 -18.04 -20.55 14.85
N PHE A 379 -18.26 -19.60 13.94
CA PHE A 379 -18.31 -18.19 14.27
C PHE A 379 -19.35 -17.89 15.35
N ALA A 380 -20.55 -18.48 15.21
CA ALA A 380 -21.61 -18.35 16.20
C ALA A 380 -21.24 -18.93 17.58
N ARG A 381 -20.50 -20.06 17.62
CA ARG A 381 -19.98 -20.60 18.89
C ARG A 381 -18.96 -19.66 19.53
N GLU A 382 -18.08 -19.03 18.73
CA GLU A 382 -17.03 -18.16 19.24
C GLU A 382 -17.57 -16.80 19.73
N THR A 383 -18.57 -16.26 19.06
CA THR A 383 -19.07 -14.89 19.31
C THR A 383 -20.40 -14.83 20.05
N GLY A 384 -21.17 -15.93 20.09
CA GLY A 384 -22.56 -15.93 20.57
C GLY A 384 -23.56 -15.27 19.60
N ILE A 385 -23.13 -14.87 18.40
CA ILE A 385 -23.94 -14.16 17.42
C ILE A 385 -23.90 -14.88 16.08
N LEU A 386 -25.06 -15.04 15.43
CA LEU A 386 -25.10 -15.59 14.08
C LEU A 386 -24.50 -14.57 13.09
N PRO A 387 -23.50 -14.97 12.27
CA PRO A 387 -22.87 -14.05 11.31
C PRO A 387 -23.87 -13.49 10.28
N ALA A 388 -24.92 -14.25 9.93
CA ALA A 388 -26.02 -13.78 9.07
C ALA A 388 -26.74 -12.55 9.64
N THR A 389 -26.93 -12.47 10.97
CA THR A 389 -27.54 -11.30 11.65
C THR A 389 -26.66 -10.08 11.51
N LEU A 390 -25.35 -10.23 11.70
CA LEU A 390 -24.37 -9.14 11.55
C LEU A 390 -24.27 -8.67 10.10
N ALA A 391 -24.28 -9.62 9.14
CA ALA A 391 -24.24 -9.32 7.73
C ALA A 391 -25.47 -8.53 7.26
N ARG A 392 -26.67 -8.95 7.70
CA ARG A 392 -27.91 -8.23 7.42
C ARG A 392 -27.88 -6.81 7.99
N ALA A 393 -27.51 -6.67 9.26
CA ALA A 393 -27.42 -5.36 9.91
C ALA A 393 -26.42 -4.42 9.22
N ALA A 394 -25.27 -4.93 8.75
CA ALA A 394 -24.28 -4.14 8.04
C ALA A 394 -24.78 -3.59 6.69
N LEU A 395 -25.69 -4.33 6.01
CA LEU A 395 -26.21 -3.94 4.70
C LEU A 395 -27.52 -3.13 4.76
N GLU A 396 -28.30 -3.28 5.84
CA GLU A 396 -29.57 -2.56 6.04
C GLU A 396 -29.37 -1.20 6.73
N SER A 397 -28.33 -1.05 7.55
CA SER A 397 -28.07 0.19 8.28
C SER A 397 -27.61 1.35 7.41
N GLY A 398 -27.17 1.11 6.18
CA GLY A 398 -26.66 2.16 5.29
C GLY A 398 -25.46 2.94 5.87
N GLU A 399 -24.86 2.44 6.94
CA GLU A 399 -23.69 3.07 7.55
C GLU A 399 -22.54 3.03 6.53
N GLU A 400 -22.32 4.16 5.87
CA GLU A 400 -21.00 4.50 5.35
C GLU A 400 -20.06 4.37 6.54
N ALA A 401 -19.23 3.34 6.52
CA ALA A 401 -18.16 3.19 7.51
C ALA A 401 -17.23 4.39 7.35
N ALA A 402 -17.37 5.34 8.27
CA ALA A 402 -16.48 6.49 8.41
C ALA A 402 -15.08 6.05 8.88
#